data_c85c6002f0896be75f7ed241aee55b85
#
_entry.id   c85c6002f0896be75f7ed241aee55b85
#
_cell.length_a   1.000
_cell.length_b   1.000
_cell.length_c   1.000
_cell.angle_alpha   90.00
_cell.angle_beta   90.00
_cell.angle_gamma   90.00
#
_symmetry.space_group_name_H-M   'P 1'
#
loop_
_entity.id
_entity.type
_entity.pdbx_description
1 polymer ?
#
loop_
_entity_poly.entity_id
_entity_poly.type
_entity_poly.pdbx_seq_one_letter_code
_entity_poly.pdbx_strand_id
1 'polypeptide(L)'
;GLLFDDKGELLWSRFVSAPAHVDNTWINASGRDGFVTDYGVVFTTINTFNRENWQLPTPLEHPSNNSIFLFNTEGNFKYQFKAEGTMEELAFADNLVACAVGRNVRTHNYKAHGMLLVDLKDGKQKLFFPTEGPCQAIDISNDGTKVAAVEAPVLTPDGKILGAYRLHIWDVAQGGSK
;
A
#
# COMPACT_ATOMS: atom_id res chain seq x y z
N GLY A 1 -3.82 -14.00 -7.20
CA GLY A 1 -4.82 -14.10 -6.12
C GLY A 1 -5.66 -15.35 -6.24
N LEU A 2 -6.01 -15.91 -5.12
CA LEU A 2 -6.89 -17.07 -4.97
C LEU A 2 -7.97 -16.69 -3.96
N LEU A 3 -9.22 -17.01 -4.26
CA LEU A 3 -10.32 -16.91 -3.31
C LEU A 3 -10.92 -18.31 -3.08
N PHE A 4 -11.10 -18.66 -1.82
CA PHE A 4 -11.74 -19.89 -1.38
C PHE A 4 -13.01 -19.57 -0.59
N ASP A 5 -13.96 -20.49 -0.58
CA ASP A 5 -15.12 -20.42 0.31
C ASP A 5 -14.77 -20.86 1.74
N ASP A 6 -15.76 -20.88 2.63
CA ASP A 6 -15.66 -21.30 4.02
C ASP A 6 -15.38 -22.81 4.20
N LYS A 7 -15.53 -23.60 3.13
CA LYS A 7 -15.21 -25.04 3.10
C LYS A 7 -13.82 -25.33 2.52
N GLY A 8 -13.12 -24.27 2.02
CA GLY A 8 -11.83 -24.38 1.38
C GLY A 8 -11.90 -24.76 -0.10
N GLU A 9 -13.07 -24.67 -0.74
CA GLU A 9 -13.20 -24.87 -2.18
C GLU A 9 -12.77 -23.62 -2.94
N LEU A 10 -11.98 -23.80 -4.01
CA LEU A 10 -11.49 -22.70 -4.83
C LEU A 10 -12.64 -22.07 -5.63
N LEU A 11 -12.99 -20.83 -5.32
CA LEU A 11 -14.00 -20.07 -6.06
C LEU A 11 -13.41 -19.49 -7.36
N TRP A 12 -12.23 -18.91 -7.30
CA TRP A 12 -11.51 -18.42 -8.48
C TRP A 12 -10.01 -18.21 -8.25
N SER A 13 -9.30 -18.16 -9.36
CA SER A 13 -7.87 -17.81 -9.44
C SER A 13 -7.65 -16.72 -10.48
N ARG A 14 -6.86 -15.69 -10.16
CA ARG A 14 -6.55 -14.57 -11.06
C ARG A 14 -5.12 -14.09 -10.87
N PHE A 15 -4.49 -13.66 -11.95
CA PHE A 15 -3.31 -12.82 -11.84
C PHE A 15 -3.73 -11.44 -11.30
N VAL A 16 -3.07 -10.99 -10.25
CA VAL A 16 -3.31 -9.66 -9.68
C VAL A 16 -2.64 -8.60 -10.54
N SER A 17 -1.40 -8.87 -10.98
CA SER A 17 -0.69 -8.05 -11.96
C SER A 17 0.01 -8.96 -12.98
N ALA A 18 0.07 -8.51 -14.24
CA ALA A 18 0.82 -9.22 -15.28
C ALA A 18 2.33 -8.94 -15.14
N PRO A 19 3.21 -9.86 -15.56
CA PRO A 19 4.63 -9.57 -15.72
C PRO A 19 4.84 -8.36 -16.64
N ALA A 20 5.79 -7.52 -16.31
CA ALA A 20 6.15 -6.35 -17.11
C ALA A 20 7.59 -6.46 -17.63
N HIS A 21 7.80 -5.97 -18.85
CA HIS A 21 9.13 -5.88 -19.44
C HIS A 21 9.68 -4.48 -19.18
N VAL A 22 10.73 -4.39 -18.37
CA VAL A 22 11.36 -3.13 -17.96
C VAL A 22 12.86 -3.27 -18.21
N ASP A 23 13.45 -2.34 -18.95
CA ASP A 23 14.88 -2.32 -19.27
C ASP A 23 15.43 -3.69 -19.71
N ASN A 24 14.78 -4.31 -20.70
CA ASN A 24 15.12 -5.62 -21.24
C ASN A 24 15.02 -6.80 -20.25
N THR A 25 14.37 -6.62 -19.12
CA THR A 25 14.16 -7.65 -18.10
C THR A 25 12.68 -7.83 -17.79
N TRP A 26 12.24 -9.09 -17.69
CA TRP A 26 10.91 -9.40 -17.17
C TRP A 26 10.90 -9.36 -15.65
N ILE A 27 10.03 -8.52 -15.10
CA ILE A 27 9.84 -8.40 -13.66
C ILE A 27 8.38 -8.61 -13.27
N ASN A 28 8.17 -9.01 -12.02
CA ASN A 28 6.85 -9.18 -11.41
C ASN A 28 6.69 -8.24 -10.21
N ALA A 29 5.48 -7.77 -9.97
CA ALA A 29 5.13 -7.27 -8.65
C ALA A 29 4.84 -8.47 -7.73
N SER A 30 5.35 -8.43 -6.51
CA SER A 30 5.07 -9.45 -5.51
C SER A 30 3.74 -9.14 -4.82
N GLY A 31 2.86 -10.13 -4.69
CA GLY A 31 1.72 -10.04 -3.79
C GLY A 31 2.20 -9.92 -2.35
N ARG A 32 1.57 -9.05 -1.58
CA ARG A 32 1.87 -8.87 -0.16
C ARG A 32 0.73 -9.36 0.72
N ASP A 33 -0.44 -8.76 0.59
CA ASP A 33 -1.58 -9.04 1.44
C ASP A 33 -2.83 -9.29 0.60
N GLY A 34 -3.81 -9.98 1.20
CA GLY A 34 -5.13 -10.20 0.65
C GLY A 34 -6.21 -10.08 1.71
N PHE A 35 -7.30 -9.36 1.39
CA PHE A 35 -8.40 -9.10 2.31
C PHE A 35 -9.73 -9.29 1.60
N VAL A 36 -10.71 -9.80 2.34
CA VAL A 36 -12.12 -9.83 1.90
C VAL A 36 -12.86 -8.72 2.63
N THR A 37 -13.55 -7.89 1.87
CA THR A 37 -14.32 -6.75 2.37
C THR A 37 -15.74 -6.78 1.79
N ASP A 38 -16.64 -5.97 2.29
CA ASP A 38 -18.00 -5.83 1.75
C ASP A 38 -18.01 -5.27 0.30
N TYR A 39 -16.90 -4.65 -0.12
CA TYR A 39 -16.74 -4.08 -1.47
C TYR A 39 -16.10 -5.04 -2.46
N GLY A 40 -15.56 -6.15 -1.98
CA GLY A 40 -14.89 -7.19 -2.76
C GLY A 40 -13.61 -7.68 -2.15
N VAL A 41 -12.75 -8.26 -2.99
CA VAL A 41 -11.47 -8.85 -2.60
C VAL A 41 -10.35 -7.89 -2.96
N VAL A 42 -9.62 -7.45 -1.94
CA VAL A 42 -8.47 -6.53 -2.05
C VAL A 42 -7.19 -7.35 -2.07
N PHE A 43 -6.30 -7.08 -3.01
CA PHE A 43 -4.92 -7.54 -2.99
C PHE A 43 -3.99 -6.34 -3.02
N THR A 44 -2.86 -6.47 -2.33
CA THR A 44 -1.79 -5.48 -2.39
C THR A 44 -0.54 -6.05 -3.01
N THR A 45 0.24 -5.18 -3.63
CA THR A 45 1.50 -5.54 -4.27
C THR A 45 2.62 -4.65 -3.80
N ILE A 46 3.82 -5.23 -3.78
CA ILE A 46 5.09 -4.52 -3.59
C ILE A 46 6.03 -4.86 -4.75
N ASN A 47 7.13 -4.15 -4.85
CA ASN A 47 8.17 -4.49 -5.80
C ASN A 47 8.75 -5.87 -5.50
N THR A 48 9.13 -6.59 -6.56
CA THR A 48 9.85 -7.85 -6.38
C THR A 48 11.23 -7.58 -5.80
N PHE A 49 11.50 -8.20 -4.67
CA PHE A 49 12.80 -8.15 -4.01
C PHE A 49 13.66 -9.34 -4.44
N ASN A 50 14.15 -9.35 -5.66
CA ASN A 50 15.18 -10.31 -6.04
C ASN A 50 16.59 -9.72 -5.81
N ARG A 51 17.57 -10.60 -5.59
CA ARG A 51 18.94 -10.21 -5.28
C ARG A 51 19.59 -9.42 -6.41
N GLU A 52 19.30 -9.78 -7.64
CA GLU A 52 19.85 -9.14 -8.85
C GLU A 52 19.36 -7.70 -8.96
N ASN A 53 18.06 -7.47 -8.74
CA ASN A 53 17.48 -6.12 -8.76
C ASN A 53 18.07 -5.21 -7.66
N TRP A 54 18.46 -5.76 -6.51
CA TRP A 54 19.09 -5.00 -5.43
C TRP A 54 20.49 -4.48 -5.77
N GLN A 55 21.18 -5.15 -6.69
CA GLN A 55 22.53 -4.81 -7.10
C GLN A 55 22.57 -3.74 -8.21
N LEU A 56 21.43 -3.40 -8.80
CA LEU A 56 21.36 -2.37 -9.81
C LEU A 56 21.54 -0.98 -9.18
N PRO A 57 22.28 -0.07 -9.84
CA PRO A 57 22.40 1.33 -9.39
C PRO A 57 21.03 2.01 -9.24
N THR A 58 20.12 1.73 -10.18
CA THR A 58 18.71 2.13 -10.09
C THR A 58 17.87 0.85 -10.17
N PRO A 59 17.27 0.41 -9.07
CA PRO A 59 16.45 -0.78 -9.09
C PRO A 59 15.23 -0.63 -10.00
N LEU A 60 14.93 -1.68 -10.76
CA LEU A 60 13.77 -1.70 -11.64
C LEU A 60 12.49 -1.70 -10.80
N GLU A 61 11.51 -0.92 -11.22
CA GLU A 61 10.21 -0.84 -10.59
C GLU A 61 9.13 -1.40 -11.50
N HIS A 62 8.36 -2.36 -10.98
CA HIS A 62 7.20 -2.86 -11.70
C HIS A 62 6.10 -1.77 -11.75
N PRO A 63 5.43 -1.57 -12.91
CA PRO A 63 4.35 -0.57 -13.02
C PRO A 63 3.23 -0.73 -11.99
N SER A 64 2.99 -1.97 -11.55
CA SER A 64 1.98 -2.32 -10.54
C SER A 64 2.56 -2.59 -9.15
N ASN A 65 3.76 -2.10 -8.84
CA ASN A 65 4.25 -2.13 -7.46
C ASN A 65 3.44 -1.17 -6.58
N ASN A 66 3.49 -1.35 -5.27
CA ASN A 66 2.85 -0.48 -4.29
C ASN A 66 1.38 -0.16 -4.67
N SER A 67 0.64 -1.19 -5.04
CA SER A 67 -0.72 -1.02 -5.55
C SER A 67 -1.74 -1.79 -4.74
N ILE A 68 -2.95 -1.23 -4.68
CA ILE A 68 -4.17 -1.89 -4.21
C ILE A 68 -4.96 -2.29 -5.45
N PHE A 69 -5.36 -3.55 -5.52
CA PHE A 69 -6.25 -4.09 -6.55
C PHE A 69 -7.56 -4.51 -5.91
N LEU A 70 -8.67 -4.08 -6.47
CA LEU A 70 -9.99 -4.56 -6.08
C LEU A 70 -10.56 -5.45 -7.17
N PHE A 71 -11.04 -6.62 -6.75
CA PHE A 71 -11.86 -7.54 -7.53
C PHE A 71 -13.24 -7.68 -6.85
N ASN A 72 -14.27 -7.94 -7.63
CA ASN A 72 -15.53 -8.35 -7.02
C ASN A 72 -15.46 -9.80 -6.53
N THR A 73 -16.53 -10.28 -5.89
CA THR A 73 -16.59 -11.65 -5.35
C THR A 73 -16.54 -12.74 -6.43
N GLU A 74 -16.88 -12.43 -7.69
CA GLU A 74 -16.76 -13.32 -8.85
C GLU A 74 -15.37 -13.29 -9.50
N GLY A 75 -14.42 -12.51 -8.95
CA GLY A 75 -13.05 -12.39 -9.46
C GLY A 75 -12.91 -11.48 -10.67
N ASN A 76 -13.88 -10.58 -10.92
CA ASN A 76 -13.75 -9.57 -11.97
C ASN A 76 -13.01 -8.35 -11.42
N PHE A 77 -11.97 -7.93 -12.14
CA PHE A 77 -11.19 -6.74 -11.83
C PHE A 77 -12.07 -5.48 -11.85
N LYS A 78 -11.93 -4.64 -10.83
CA LYS A 78 -12.62 -3.36 -10.71
C LYS A 78 -11.68 -2.19 -11.00
N TYR A 79 -10.62 -2.07 -10.21
CA TYR A 79 -9.62 -1.01 -10.38
C TYR A 79 -8.29 -1.36 -9.73
N GLN A 80 -7.27 -0.59 -10.08
CA GLN A 80 -5.98 -0.51 -9.42
C GLN A 80 -5.78 0.91 -8.91
N PHE A 81 -5.42 1.05 -7.65
CA PHE A 81 -4.85 2.27 -7.07
C PHE A 81 -3.37 2.07 -6.84
N LYS A 82 -2.53 2.99 -7.28
CA LYS A 82 -1.08 2.95 -7.07
C LYS A 82 -0.64 4.04 -6.10
N ALA A 83 0.03 3.64 -5.00
CA ALA A 83 0.68 4.55 -4.08
C ALA A 83 2.10 4.92 -4.56
N GLU A 84 2.58 6.09 -4.18
CA GLU A 84 3.95 6.53 -4.50
C GLU A 84 5.03 5.90 -3.62
N GLY A 85 4.66 5.40 -2.43
CA GLY A 85 5.55 4.73 -1.50
C GLY A 85 5.08 3.32 -1.16
N THR A 86 5.93 2.59 -0.47
CA THR A 86 5.60 1.23 -0.01
C THR A 86 4.49 1.30 1.05
N MET A 87 3.43 0.54 0.84
CA MET A 87 2.40 0.36 1.85
C MET A 87 2.88 -0.69 2.86
N GLU A 88 3.21 -0.23 4.07
CA GLU A 88 3.77 -1.10 5.12
C GLU A 88 2.69 -1.87 5.85
N GLU A 89 1.57 -1.25 6.13
CA GLU A 89 0.41 -1.85 6.78
C GLU A 89 -0.88 -1.22 6.28
N LEU A 90 -1.98 -1.97 6.35
CA LEU A 90 -3.32 -1.54 5.97
C LEU A 90 -4.31 -1.82 7.08
N ALA A 91 -5.27 -0.90 7.25
CA ALA A 91 -6.42 -1.06 8.12
C ALA A 91 -7.70 -0.66 7.38
N PHE A 92 -8.82 -1.28 7.72
CA PHE A 92 -10.08 -1.15 6.99
C PHE A 92 -11.21 -0.71 7.92
N ALA A 93 -12.04 0.22 7.45
CA ALA A 93 -13.31 0.58 8.08
C ALA A 93 -14.31 0.96 7.02
N ASP A 94 -15.45 0.26 6.97
CA ASP A 94 -16.48 0.42 5.94
C ASP A 94 -15.86 0.41 4.52
N ASN A 95 -16.01 1.49 3.78
CA ASN A 95 -15.45 1.65 2.43
C ASN A 95 -14.04 2.26 2.41
N LEU A 96 -13.39 2.44 3.54
CA LEU A 96 -12.09 3.08 3.62
C LEU A 96 -10.99 2.05 3.86
N VAL A 97 -9.86 2.23 3.17
CA VAL A 97 -8.60 1.60 3.52
C VAL A 97 -7.58 2.68 3.88
N ALA A 98 -7.06 2.59 5.09
CA ALA A 98 -5.95 3.40 5.55
C ALA A 98 -4.65 2.63 5.33
N CYS A 99 -3.64 3.31 4.78
CA CYS A 99 -2.34 2.72 4.47
C CYS A 99 -1.25 3.50 5.17
N ALA A 100 -0.43 2.83 5.97
CA ALA A 100 0.85 3.34 6.42
C ALA A 100 1.80 3.35 5.22
N VAL A 101 2.22 4.54 4.78
CA VAL A 101 3.13 4.65 3.64
C VAL A 101 4.55 4.86 4.19
N GLY A 102 5.34 3.84 3.99
CA GLY A 102 6.72 3.79 4.37
C GLY A 102 7.65 4.27 3.27
N ARG A 103 8.93 4.11 3.54
CA ARG A 103 9.97 4.50 2.62
C ARG A 103 9.94 3.64 1.36
N ASN A 104 10.05 4.26 0.21
CA ASN A 104 10.63 3.58 -0.93
C ASN A 104 12.16 3.73 -0.84
N VAL A 105 12.83 2.75 -0.25
CA VAL A 105 14.29 2.74 -0.06
C VAL A 105 15.06 2.85 -1.36
N ARG A 106 14.41 2.58 -2.49
CA ARG A 106 15.05 2.51 -3.79
C ARG A 106 14.97 3.82 -4.54
N THR A 107 13.82 4.49 -4.49
CA THR A 107 13.62 5.77 -5.17
C THR A 107 13.96 6.97 -4.30
N HIS A 108 14.23 6.75 -3.01
CA HIS A 108 14.47 7.83 -2.04
C HIS A 108 13.37 8.90 -2.06
N ASN A 109 12.13 8.49 -2.38
CA ASN A 109 11.00 9.40 -2.39
C ASN A 109 10.47 9.63 -0.97
N TYR A 110 11.12 10.51 -0.23
CA TYR A 110 10.74 10.84 1.15
C TYR A 110 9.43 11.63 1.24
N LYS A 111 8.93 12.21 0.13
CA LYS A 111 7.64 12.90 0.09
C LYS A 111 6.45 11.95 0.14
N ALA A 112 6.69 10.67 -0.12
CA ALA A 112 5.67 9.64 -0.02
C ALA A 112 5.41 9.15 1.40
N HIS A 113 6.21 9.56 2.40
CA HIS A 113 6.00 9.18 3.79
C HIS A 113 4.70 9.75 4.33
N GLY A 114 3.92 8.94 4.99
CA GLY A 114 2.69 9.41 5.61
C GLY A 114 1.62 8.36 5.77
N MET A 115 0.41 8.84 5.97
CA MET A 115 -0.80 8.05 5.94
C MET A 115 -1.61 8.39 4.69
N LEU A 116 -2.04 7.36 3.99
CA LEU A 116 -2.88 7.43 2.80
C LEU A 116 -4.25 6.83 3.11
N LEU A 117 -5.32 7.50 2.71
CA LEU A 117 -6.68 7.00 2.80
C LEU A 117 -7.27 6.86 1.40
N VAL A 118 -7.73 5.65 1.06
CA VAL A 118 -8.34 5.32 -0.24
C VAL A 118 -9.78 4.89 -0.03
N ASP A 119 -10.68 5.37 -0.88
CA ASP A 119 -12.07 4.93 -0.91
C ASP A 119 -12.21 3.69 -1.80
N LEU A 120 -12.68 2.59 -1.23
CA LEU A 120 -12.86 1.32 -1.95
C LEU A 120 -14.03 1.34 -2.94
N LYS A 121 -14.94 2.31 -2.85
CA LYS A 121 -16.08 2.42 -3.79
C LYS A 121 -15.62 2.79 -5.19
N ASP A 122 -14.64 3.69 -5.29
CA ASP A 122 -14.19 4.24 -6.57
C ASP A 122 -12.66 4.14 -6.81
N GLY A 123 -11.92 3.62 -5.84
CA GLY A 123 -10.47 3.45 -5.94
C GLY A 123 -9.68 4.75 -5.92
N LYS A 124 -10.25 5.82 -5.37
CA LYS A 124 -9.57 7.11 -5.35
C LYS A 124 -8.96 7.42 -4.00
N GLN A 125 -7.87 8.14 -4.05
CA GLN A 125 -7.30 8.76 -2.87
C GLN A 125 -8.29 9.77 -2.29
N LYS A 126 -8.65 9.57 -1.03
CA LYS A 126 -9.51 10.48 -0.29
C LYS A 126 -8.70 11.54 0.46
N LEU A 127 -7.65 11.10 1.15
CA LEU A 127 -6.76 11.96 1.92
C LEU A 127 -5.33 11.43 1.87
N PHE A 128 -4.38 12.34 2.06
CA PHE A 128 -2.99 12.01 2.34
C PHE A 128 -2.47 12.97 3.42
N PHE A 129 -1.92 12.41 4.48
CA PHE A 129 -1.29 13.15 5.57
C PHE A 129 0.21 12.87 5.55
N PRO A 130 1.04 13.82 5.09
CA PRO A 130 2.47 13.64 5.02
C PRO A 130 3.11 13.63 6.41
N THR A 131 4.13 12.81 6.58
CA THR A 131 5.02 12.78 7.74
C THR A 131 6.46 12.96 7.30
N GLU A 132 7.36 13.32 8.23
CA GLU A 132 8.80 13.43 7.92
C GLU A 132 9.42 12.05 7.72
N GLY A 133 9.13 11.12 8.62
CA GLY A 133 9.57 9.74 8.55
C GLY A 133 8.51 8.81 8.00
N PRO A 134 8.88 7.56 7.66
CA PRO A 134 7.94 6.55 7.19
C PRO A 134 6.94 6.17 8.27
N CYS A 135 5.67 6.00 7.90
CA CYS A 135 4.70 5.33 8.75
C CYS A 135 4.87 3.81 8.60
N GLN A 136 4.94 3.09 9.73
CA GLN A 136 5.18 1.66 9.78
C GLN A 136 3.96 0.85 10.21
N ALA A 137 3.08 1.46 11.00
CA ALA A 137 1.86 0.84 11.48
C ALA A 137 0.71 1.82 11.38
N ILE A 138 -0.51 1.30 11.20
CA ILE A 138 -1.71 2.10 11.04
C ILE A 138 -2.92 1.35 11.56
N ASP A 139 -3.89 2.11 12.08
CA ASP A 139 -5.21 1.61 12.39
C ASP A 139 -6.25 2.68 12.10
N ILE A 140 -7.48 2.27 11.87
CA ILE A 140 -8.63 3.14 11.62
C ILE A 140 -9.78 2.75 12.55
N SER A 141 -10.43 3.75 13.15
CA SER A 141 -11.59 3.51 14.00
C SER A 141 -12.73 2.84 13.21
N ASN A 142 -13.52 1.98 13.85
CA ASN A 142 -14.60 1.23 13.20
C ASN A 142 -15.61 2.11 12.47
N ASP A 143 -15.81 3.36 12.93
CA ASP A 143 -16.68 4.36 12.30
C ASP A 143 -15.98 5.15 11.18
N GLY A 144 -14.72 4.85 10.87
CA GLY A 144 -13.94 5.52 9.83
C GLY A 144 -13.59 6.98 10.11
N THR A 145 -13.83 7.47 11.34
CA THR A 145 -13.66 8.91 11.65
C THR A 145 -12.26 9.28 12.10
N LYS A 146 -11.48 8.34 12.60
CA LYS A 146 -10.12 8.58 13.10
C LYS A 146 -9.15 7.55 12.54
N VAL A 147 -7.94 8.01 12.23
CA VAL A 147 -6.82 7.15 11.85
C VAL A 147 -5.66 7.42 12.78
N ALA A 148 -5.03 6.36 13.25
CA ALA A 148 -3.79 6.42 14.03
C ALA A 148 -2.66 5.75 13.26
N ALA A 149 -1.48 6.38 13.22
CA ALA A 149 -0.30 5.78 12.60
C ALA A 149 0.97 6.04 13.40
N VAL A 150 1.90 5.12 13.31
CA VAL A 150 3.22 5.19 13.96
C VAL A 150 4.26 5.58 12.93
N GLU A 151 4.84 6.77 13.10
CA GLU A 151 6.02 7.23 12.37
C GLU A 151 7.30 6.68 13.02
N ALA A 152 8.28 6.33 12.21
CA ALA A 152 9.62 5.97 12.65
C ALA A 152 10.69 6.81 11.94
N PRO A 153 11.86 7.04 12.56
CA PRO A 153 12.94 7.73 11.89
C PRO A 153 13.55 6.87 10.78
N VAL A 154 14.05 7.52 9.74
CA VAL A 154 14.82 6.89 8.67
C VAL A 154 16.13 7.64 8.45
N LEU A 155 17.22 6.87 8.31
CA LEU A 155 18.53 7.40 7.92
C LEU A 155 18.59 7.53 6.39
N THR A 156 18.87 8.73 5.91
CA THR A 156 19.06 9.01 4.50
C THR A 156 20.49 8.67 4.05
N PRO A 157 20.76 8.46 2.75
CA PRO A 157 22.10 8.16 2.24
C PRO A 157 23.15 9.25 2.55
N ASP A 158 22.71 10.51 2.69
CA ASP A 158 23.56 11.64 3.09
C ASP A 158 23.75 11.78 4.61
N GLY A 159 23.30 10.77 5.38
CA GLY A 159 23.52 10.69 6.83
C GLY A 159 22.55 11.50 7.67
N LYS A 160 21.51 12.07 7.10
CA LYS A 160 20.47 12.78 7.86
C LYS A 160 19.43 11.80 8.41
N ILE A 161 18.87 12.13 9.54
CA ILE A 161 17.71 11.43 10.09
C ILE A 161 16.47 12.25 9.78
N LEU A 162 15.51 11.63 9.09
CA LEU A 162 14.20 12.20 8.85
C LEU A 162 13.17 11.53 9.77
N GLY A 163 12.29 12.34 10.36
CA GLY A 163 11.24 11.88 11.24
C GLY A 163 11.73 11.50 12.64
N ALA A 164 10.82 10.97 13.43
CA ALA A 164 11.05 10.50 14.80
C ALA A 164 10.03 9.40 15.14
N TYR A 165 10.20 8.74 16.28
CA TYR A 165 9.16 7.88 16.82
C TYR A 165 8.01 8.73 17.32
N ARG A 166 6.91 8.78 16.57
CA ARG A 166 5.69 9.56 16.88
C ARG A 166 4.46 8.72 16.65
N LEU A 167 3.46 8.90 17.50
CA LEU A 167 2.09 8.46 17.25
C LEU A 167 1.32 9.66 16.69
N HIS A 168 0.76 9.50 15.52
CA HIS A 168 -0.12 10.48 14.89
C HIS A 168 -1.56 10.01 15.01
N ILE A 169 -2.47 10.95 15.28
CA ILE A 169 -3.91 10.71 15.24
C ILE A 169 -4.53 11.81 14.40
N TRP A 170 -5.24 11.39 13.34
CA TRP A 170 -5.93 12.31 12.44
C TRP A 170 -7.42 12.12 12.52
N ASP A 171 -8.15 13.23 12.37
CA ASP A 171 -9.58 13.24 12.19
C ASP A 171 -9.89 13.28 10.70
N VAL A 172 -10.53 12.22 10.20
CA VAL A 172 -10.81 12.04 8.76
C VAL A 172 -11.78 13.12 8.25
N ALA A 173 -12.73 13.55 9.08
CA ALA A 173 -13.73 14.54 8.69
C ALA A 173 -13.15 15.96 8.56
N GLN A 174 -12.12 16.27 9.35
CA GLN A 174 -11.52 17.61 9.38
C GLN A 174 -10.35 17.78 8.40
N GLY A 175 -9.88 16.69 7.78
CA GLY A 175 -8.76 16.73 6.83
C GLY A 175 -7.43 17.20 7.43
N GLY A 176 -7.32 17.25 8.76
CA GLY A 176 -6.15 17.78 9.48
C GLY A 176 -5.70 16.95 10.66
N SER A 177 -4.39 17.02 10.96
CA SER A 177 -3.83 16.50 12.21
C SER A 177 -4.17 17.45 13.39
N LYS A 178 -4.45 16.88 14.54
CA LYS A 178 -4.42 17.61 15.81
C LYS A 178 -3.04 17.52 16.44
#